data_96c7cd37f04cdb391fcc9ed301df8314
#
_entry.id   96c7cd37f04cdb391fcc9ed301df8314
#
_cell.length_a   1.000
_cell.length_b   1.000
_cell.length_c   1.000
_cell.angle_alpha   90.00
_cell.angle_beta   90.00
_cell.angle_gamma   90.00
#
_symmetry.space_group_name_H-M   'P 1'
#
loop_
_entity.id
_entity.type
_entity.pdbx_description
1 polymer ?
#
loop_
_entity_poly.entity_id
_entity_poly.type
_entity_poly.pdbx_seq_one_letter_code
_entity_poly.pdbx_strand_id
1 'polypeptide(L)'
;MIRVGIVDDHTMVRTGLKHFLSEHVDVRVTGEGCNGAEALELARKGDVDVLLMDISMPDQSGVDALKAIKARFPELAVLILSGFPEAHYAAALLRQGAAGYINKECDPEEIIQAIRTVSLGRKYISQAVATLLAEGVAGGLERPPHELLSVRELQVFLRLARGETVGHMAEAMFLSVKTVSTYRTRVLEKLKLASNSDLTYYAMTHGLIQ
;
A
#
# COMPACT_ATOMS: atom_id res chain seq x y z
N MET A 1 13.45 16.01 16.29
CA MET A 1 13.47 14.54 16.40
C MET A 1 12.15 14.06 15.84
N ILE A 2 12.17 13.25 14.78
CA ILE A 2 10.97 12.74 14.07
C ILE A 2 10.44 11.54 14.85
N ARG A 3 9.18 11.58 15.25
CA ARG A 3 8.50 10.49 15.97
C ARG A 3 7.84 9.55 14.96
N VAL A 4 8.26 8.29 14.94
CA VAL A 4 7.79 7.30 13.96
C VAL A 4 6.98 6.21 14.65
N GLY A 5 5.79 5.93 14.14
CA GLY A 5 5.04 4.73 14.44
C GLY A 5 5.30 3.67 13.38
N ILE A 6 5.47 2.41 13.76
CA ILE A 6 5.66 1.27 12.84
C ILE A 6 4.47 0.34 12.96
N VAL A 7 3.81 0.04 11.84
CA VAL A 7 2.67 -0.88 11.79
C VAL A 7 2.89 -1.92 10.70
N ASP A 8 3.09 -3.16 11.11
CA ASP A 8 3.33 -4.32 10.24
C ASP A 8 2.95 -5.58 11.02
N ASP A 9 2.32 -6.56 10.43
CA ASP A 9 1.96 -7.82 11.11
C ASP A 9 3.16 -8.75 11.32
N HIS A 10 4.24 -8.56 10.56
CA HIS A 10 5.47 -9.33 10.66
C HIS A 10 6.39 -8.80 11.77
N THR A 11 6.47 -9.50 12.90
CA THR A 11 7.30 -9.10 14.05
C THR A 11 8.77 -8.88 13.67
N MET A 12 9.33 -9.73 12.80
CA MET A 12 10.72 -9.58 12.35
C MET A 12 10.97 -8.28 11.59
N VAL A 13 10.01 -7.86 10.77
CA VAL A 13 10.09 -6.59 10.02
C VAL A 13 10.05 -5.41 11.00
N ARG A 14 9.11 -5.41 11.96
CA ARG A 14 9.03 -4.35 12.98
C ARG A 14 10.31 -4.25 13.79
N THR A 15 10.84 -5.39 14.24
CA THR A 15 12.09 -5.44 15.04
C THR A 15 13.27 -4.91 14.24
N GLY A 16 13.41 -5.34 12.97
CA GLY A 16 14.47 -4.87 12.07
C GLY A 16 14.41 -3.38 11.82
N LEU A 17 13.21 -2.86 11.47
CA LEU A 17 12.98 -1.42 11.26
C LEU A 17 13.29 -0.60 12.52
N LYS A 18 12.85 -1.08 13.68
CA LYS A 18 13.12 -0.41 14.95
C LYS A 18 14.62 -0.33 15.26
N HIS A 19 15.34 -1.42 15.02
CA HIS A 19 16.80 -1.45 15.19
C HIS A 19 17.48 -0.49 14.23
N PHE A 20 17.18 -0.58 12.94
CA PHE A 20 17.71 0.31 11.90
C PHE A 20 17.42 1.78 12.21
N LEU A 21 16.17 2.14 12.52
CA LEU A 21 15.81 3.52 12.83
C LEU A 21 16.48 4.04 14.10
N SER A 22 16.82 3.17 15.07
CA SER A 22 17.52 3.57 16.29
C SER A 22 18.95 4.05 16.09
N GLU A 23 19.56 3.72 14.95
CA GLU A 23 20.90 4.17 14.56
C GLU A 23 20.93 5.65 14.12
N HIS A 24 19.75 6.23 13.85
CA HIS A 24 19.60 7.61 13.38
C HIS A 24 19.16 8.54 14.51
N VAL A 25 20.03 9.47 14.91
CA VAL A 25 19.83 10.38 16.04
C VAL A 25 18.64 11.35 15.91
N ASP A 26 18.19 11.59 14.68
CA ASP A 26 17.07 12.49 14.36
C ASP A 26 15.71 11.78 14.32
N VAL A 27 15.67 10.45 14.45
CA VAL A 27 14.45 9.61 14.39
C VAL A 27 14.27 8.85 15.70
N ARG A 28 13.03 8.73 16.14
CA ARG A 28 12.66 7.91 17.30
C ARG A 28 11.38 7.13 17.03
N VAL A 29 11.42 5.83 17.23
CA VAL A 29 10.21 4.99 17.22
C VAL A 29 9.45 5.21 18.52
N THR A 30 8.21 5.69 18.43
CA THR A 30 7.35 6.03 19.58
C THR A 30 6.19 5.07 19.74
N GLY A 31 5.91 4.21 18.76
CA GLY A 31 4.85 3.24 18.87
C GLY A 31 4.96 2.14 17.81
N GLU A 32 4.40 0.99 18.14
CA GLU A 32 4.31 -0.17 17.27
C GLU A 32 2.88 -0.67 17.21
N GLY A 33 2.49 -1.27 16.09
CA GLY A 33 1.20 -1.92 15.88
C GLY A 33 1.33 -3.09 14.91
N CYS A 34 0.37 -4.00 14.92
CA CYS A 34 0.36 -5.18 14.07
C CYS A 34 -0.86 -5.27 13.14
N ASN A 35 -1.75 -4.28 13.18
CA ASN A 35 -2.97 -4.25 12.36
C ASN A 35 -3.49 -2.82 12.18
N GLY A 36 -4.53 -2.66 11.33
CA GLY A 36 -5.11 -1.36 11.02
C GLY A 36 -5.80 -0.66 12.21
N ALA A 37 -6.33 -1.42 13.17
CA ALA A 37 -6.95 -0.84 14.36
C ALA A 37 -5.88 -0.20 15.26
N GLU A 38 -4.74 -0.87 15.45
CA GLU A 38 -3.61 -0.33 16.20
C GLU A 38 -2.96 0.86 15.48
N ALA A 39 -2.92 0.86 14.14
CA ALA A 39 -2.50 2.03 13.36
C ALA A 39 -3.37 3.25 13.68
N LEU A 40 -4.69 3.08 13.75
CA LEU A 40 -5.62 4.15 14.08
C LEU A 40 -5.45 4.64 15.53
N GLU A 41 -5.17 3.73 16.47
CA GLU A 41 -4.87 4.08 17.86
C GLU A 41 -3.57 4.88 18.00
N LEU A 42 -2.51 4.55 17.27
CA LEU A 42 -1.28 5.33 17.22
C LEU A 42 -1.54 6.74 16.67
N ALA A 43 -2.32 6.85 15.58
CA ALA A 43 -2.73 8.13 15.03
C ALA A 43 -3.53 8.97 16.05
N ARG A 44 -4.42 8.34 16.83
CA ARG A 44 -5.25 8.99 17.85
C ARG A 44 -4.45 9.52 19.03
N LYS A 45 -3.38 8.83 19.44
CA LYS A 45 -2.50 9.27 20.54
C LYS A 45 -1.76 10.56 20.21
N GLY A 46 -1.51 10.86 18.95
CA GLY A 46 -0.83 12.08 18.52
C GLY A 46 0.67 12.12 18.82
N ASP A 47 1.25 10.98 19.19
CA ASP A 47 2.68 10.86 19.53
C ASP A 47 3.54 10.45 18.34
N VAL A 48 3.00 10.52 17.12
CA VAL A 48 3.68 10.16 15.86
C VAL A 48 3.61 11.30 14.84
N ASP A 49 4.71 11.60 14.20
CA ASP A 49 4.80 12.55 13.09
C ASP A 49 4.68 11.82 11.74
N VAL A 50 5.23 10.59 11.68
CA VAL A 50 5.19 9.72 10.51
C VAL A 50 4.73 8.31 10.93
N LEU A 51 3.73 7.78 10.26
CA LEU A 51 3.29 6.41 10.43
C LEU A 51 3.81 5.58 9.24
N LEU A 52 4.77 4.69 9.51
CA LEU A 52 5.26 3.70 8.57
C LEU A 52 4.35 2.46 8.63
N MET A 53 3.62 2.15 7.56
CA MET A 53 2.52 1.20 7.63
C MET A 53 2.52 0.23 6.45
N ASP A 54 2.46 -1.07 6.75
CA ASP A 54 2.18 -2.10 5.75
C ASP A 54 0.70 -2.04 5.32
N ILE A 55 0.46 -2.44 4.07
CA ILE A 55 -0.90 -2.57 3.52
C ILE A 55 -1.47 -3.98 3.62
N SER A 56 -0.63 -4.99 3.85
CA SER A 56 -0.98 -6.43 3.82
C SER A 56 -1.15 -7.01 5.21
N MET A 57 -1.93 -6.36 6.05
CA MET A 57 -2.14 -6.81 7.43
C MET A 57 -3.45 -7.58 7.58
N PRO A 58 -3.55 -8.52 8.56
CA PRO A 58 -4.79 -9.21 8.91
C PRO A 58 -5.86 -8.27 9.47
N ASP A 59 -7.10 -8.72 9.50
CA ASP A 59 -8.27 -8.07 10.06
C ASP A 59 -8.65 -6.76 9.35
N GLN A 60 -8.05 -5.67 9.70
CA GLN A 60 -8.22 -4.38 9.04
C GLN A 60 -6.98 -4.07 8.20
N SER A 61 -7.15 -4.08 6.87
CA SER A 61 -6.04 -3.82 5.96
C SER A 61 -5.49 -2.41 6.10
N GLY A 62 -4.18 -2.26 5.84
CA GLY A 62 -3.55 -0.95 5.80
C GLY A 62 -4.21 0.04 4.82
N VAL A 63 -4.86 -0.45 3.76
CA VAL A 63 -5.62 0.41 2.83
C VAL A 63 -6.84 1.04 3.50
N ASP A 64 -7.59 0.25 4.28
CA ASP A 64 -8.78 0.75 4.98
C ASP A 64 -8.35 1.61 6.19
N ALA A 65 -7.25 1.22 6.85
CA ALA A 65 -6.62 2.03 7.90
C ALA A 65 -6.15 3.39 7.35
N LEU A 66 -5.48 3.43 6.19
CA LEU A 66 -5.07 4.69 5.54
C LEU A 66 -6.27 5.63 5.35
N LYS A 67 -7.37 5.12 4.78
CA LYS A 67 -8.58 5.92 4.58
C LYS A 67 -9.14 6.45 5.88
N ALA A 68 -9.25 5.60 6.91
CA ALA A 68 -9.78 5.98 8.21
C ALA A 68 -8.88 7.02 8.93
N ILE A 69 -7.55 6.86 8.81
CA ILE A 69 -6.56 7.79 9.36
C ILE A 69 -6.66 9.14 8.63
N LYS A 70 -6.64 9.15 7.31
CA LYS A 70 -6.67 10.40 6.54
C LYS A 70 -8.00 11.15 6.66
N ALA A 71 -9.12 10.46 6.91
CA ALA A 71 -10.39 11.09 7.19
C ALA A 71 -10.44 11.81 8.56
N ARG A 72 -9.67 11.35 9.55
CA ARG A 72 -9.67 11.86 10.92
C ARG A 72 -8.45 12.71 11.26
N PHE A 73 -7.31 12.36 10.68
CA PHE A 73 -5.99 12.97 10.91
C PHE A 73 -5.33 13.30 9.56
N PRO A 74 -5.86 14.27 8.80
CA PRO A 74 -5.40 14.56 7.43
C PRO A 74 -3.92 14.95 7.37
N GLU A 75 -3.39 15.59 8.43
CA GLU A 75 -2.00 16.06 8.47
C GLU A 75 -0.98 14.97 8.82
N LEU A 76 -1.42 13.85 9.43
CA LEU A 76 -0.49 12.77 9.78
C LEU A 76 0.14 12.18 8.52
N ALA A 77 1.46 12.21 8.43
CA ALA A 77 2.18 11.60 7.32
C ALA A 77 2.10 10.07 7.42
N VAL A 78 1.40 9.43 6.46
CA VAL A 78 1.35 7.95 6.35
C VAL A 78 2.23 7.53 5.20
N LEU A 79 3.35 6.89 5.51
CA LEU A 79 4.30 6.32 4.55
C LEU A 79 4.04 4.82 4.44
N ILE A 80 3.69 4.37 3.25
CA ILE A 80 3.41 2.95 3.00
C ILE A 80 4.73 2.21 2.76
N LEU A 81 4.90 1.08 3.45
CA LEU A 81 5.98 0.13 3.24
C LEU A 81 5.36 -1.23 2.89
N SER A 82 5.60 -1.75 1.68
CA SER A 82 4.90 -2.93 1.19
C SER A 82 5.78 -3.82 0.30
N GLY A 83 5.56 -5.13 0.35
CA GLY A 83 6.19 -6.09 -0.56
C GLY A 83 5.60 -6.11 -1.99
N PHE A 84 4.59 -5.30 -2.28
CA PHE A 84 4.02 -5.23 -3.63
C PHE A 84 4.77 -4.24 -4.51
N PRO A 85 4.81 -4.48 -5.85
CA PRO A 85 5.47 -3.56 -6.78
C PRO A 85 4.87 -2.15 -6.75
N GLU A 86 5.72 -1.13 -6.65
CA GLU A 86 5.32 0.28 -6.65
C GLU A 86 4.46 0.66 -7.85
N ALA A 87 4.85 0.17 -9.04
CA ALA A 87 4.21 0.49 -10.31
C ALA A 87 2.68 0.31 -10.29
N HIS A 88 2.20 -0.65 -9.49
CA HIS A 88 0.78 -0.98 -9.47
C HIS A 88 0.00 -0.30 -8.34
N TYR A 89 0.66 0.01 -7.22
CA TYR A 89 -0.04 0.43 -6.00
C TYR A 89 0.21 1.88 -5.59
N ALA A 90 1.41 2.40 -5.87
CA ALA A 90 1.81 3.70 -5.36
C ALA A 90 0.87 4.83 -5.79
N ALA A 91 0.54 4.93 -7.09
CA ALA A 91 -0.33 5.96 -7.60
C ALA A 91 -1.74 5.94 -6.96
N ALA A 92 -2.31 4.76 -6.73
CA ALA A 92 -3.61 4.61 -6.10
C ALA A 92 -3.60 5.00 -4.61
N LEU A 93 -2.52 4.64 -3.88
CA LEU A 93 -2.37 4.96 -2.46
C LEU A 93 -2.04 6.44 -2.23
N LEU A 94 -1.22 7.04 -3.08
CA LEU A 94 -0.95 8.48 -3.08
C LEU A 94 -2.22 9.30 -3.28
N ARG A 95 -3.11 8.87 -4.21
CA ARG A 95 -4.45 9.48 -4.40
C ARG A 95 -5.36 9.35 -3.17
N GLN A 96 -5.18 8.30 -2.36
CA GLN A 96 -5.89 8.10 -1.10
C GLN A 96 -5.28 8.87 0.08
N GLY A 97 -4.25 9.66 -0.16
CA GLY A 97 -3.63 10.52 0.84
C GLY A 97 -2.35 9.99 1.48
N ALA A 98 -1.81 8.84 1.03
CA ALA A 98 -0.49 8.41 1.49
C ALA A 98 0.55 9.52 1.23
N ALA A 99 1.49 9.68 2.15
CA ALA A 99 2.59 10.63 2.01
C ALA A 99 3.69 10.10 1.09
N GLY A 100 3.79 8.78 0.95
CA GLY A 100 4.70 8.10 0.04
C GLY A 100 4.45 6.60 0.02
N TYR A 101 5.16 5.92 -0.87
CA TYR A 101 5.17 4.47 -1.01
C TYR A 101 6.61 3.98 -1.15
N ILE A 102 6.97 2.92 -0.44
CA ILE A 102 8.29 2.28 -0.49
C ILE A 102 8.08 0.77 -0.61
N ASN A 103 8.86 0.13 -1.46
CA ASN A 103 8.94 -1.32 -1.50
C ASN A 103 9.78 -1.85 -0.33
N LYS A 104 9.36 -2.95 0.32
CA LYS A 104 10.11 -3.60 1.41
C LYS A 104 11.48 -4.15 0.97
N GLU A 105 11.70 -4.29 -0.34
CA GLU A 105 12.97 -4.75 -0.93
C GLU A 105 13.93 -3.59 -1.26
N CYS A 106 13.57 -2.33 -0.93
CA CYS A 106 14.42 -1.16 -1.16
C CYS A 106 15.66 -1.15 -0.28
N ASP A 107 16.61 -0.30 -0.61
CA ASP A 107 17.73 0.00 0.28
C ASP A 107 17.20 0.61 1.59
N PRO A 108 17.64 0.15 2.78
CA PRO A 108 17.24 0.73 4.05
C PRO A 108 17.43 2.25 4.16
N GLU A 109 18.45 2.81 3.51
CA GLU A 109 18.69 4.25 3.46
C GLU A 109 17.54 5.01 2.75
N GLU A 110 16.84 4.37 1.84
CA GLU A 110 15.67 4.95 1.18
C GLU A 110 14.52 5.17 2.18
N ILE A 111 14.35 4.27 3.15
CA ILE A 111 13.32 4.39 4.19
C ILE A 111 13.56 5.64 5.03
N ILE A 112 14.81 5.88 5.45
CA ILE A 112 15.15 7.05 6.27
C ILE A 112 14.99 8.37 5.49
N GLN A 113 15.38 8.38 4.22
CA GLN A 113 15.19 9.55 3.34
C GLN A 113 13.71 9.87 3.16
N ALA A 114 12.87 8.85 2.97
CA ALA A 114 11.43 9.00 2.84
C ALA A 114 10.81 9.54 4.13
N ILE A 115 11.18 8.98 5.30
CA ILE A 115 10.71 9.46 6.62
C ILE A 115 11.04 10.94 6.78
N ARG A 116 12.28 11.35 6.50
CA ARG A 116 12.70 12.76 6.57
C ARG A 116 11.91 13.64 5.60
N THR A 117 11.69 13.17 4.39
CA THR A 117 10.94 13.91 3.36
C THR A 117 9.49 14.14 3.79
N VAL A 118 8.79 13.08 4.22
CA VAL A 118 7.37 13.18 4.57
C VAL A 118 7.13 13.90 5.89
N SER A 119 8.09 13.88 6.81
CA SER A 119 8.02 14.64 8.08
C SER A 119 8.03 16.16 7.87
N LEU A 120 8.51 16.62 6.72
CA LEU A 120 8.48 18.03 6.30
C LEU A 120 7.19 18.40 5.54
N GLY A 121 6.19 17.53 5.53
CA GLY A 121 4.93 17.72 4.78
C GLY A 121 5.07 17.51 3.27
N ARG A 122 6.21 17.04 2.77
CA ARG A 122 6.44 16.75 1.36
C ARG A 122 5.99 15.33 1.02
N LYS A 123 5.65 15.06 -0.25
CA LYS A 123 5.42 13.70 -0.73
C LYS A 123 6.75 13.03 -1.05
N TYR A 124 6.89 11.78 -0.63
CA TYR A 124 7.97 10.94 -1.11
C TYR A 124 7.49 10.14 -2.33
N ILE A 125 8.15 10.33 -3.45
CA ILE A 125 7.84 9.68 -4.72
C ILE A 125 9.16 9.16 -5.28
N SER A 126 9.27 7.83 -5.44
CA SER A 126 10.45 7.23 -6.07
C SER A 126 10.55 7.64 -7.54
N GLN A 127 11.75 7.52 -8.12
CA GLN A 127 11.97 7.83 -9.53
C GLN A 127 11.05 7.00 -10.45
N ALA A 128 10.82 5.73 -10.11
CA ALA A 128 9.94 4.84 -10.88
C ALA A 128 8.49 5.35 -10.86
N VAL A 129 7.98 5.71 -9.69
CA VAL A 129 6.61 6.26 -9.55
C VAL A 129 6.49 7.63 -10.23
N ALA A 130 7.53 8.48 -10.14
CA ALA A 130 7.53 9.78 -10.81
C ALA A 130 7.41 9.64 -12.34
N THR A 131 8.14 8.69 -12.93
CA THR A 131 8.05 8.38 -14.36
C THR A 131 6.64 7.94 -14.74
N LEU A 132 6.05 6.99 -14.02
CA LEU A 132 4.69 6.52 -14.26
C LEU A 132 3.63 7.63 -14.17
N LEU A 133 3.77 8.51 -13.17
CA LEU A 133 2.86 9.65 -13.02
C LEU A 133 3.01 10.65 -14.17
N ALA A 134 4.24 10.91 -14.62
CA ALA A 134 4.53 11.81 -15.74
C ALA A 134 3.98 11.26 -17.06
N GLU A 135 4.15 9.96 -17.33
CA GLU A 135 3.58 9.28 -18.49
C GLU A 135 2.04 9.33 -18.48
N GLY A 136 1.42 9.14 -17.32
CA GLY A 136 -0.03 9.26 -17.16
C GLY A 136 -0.57 10.68 -17.40
N VAL A 137 0.24 11.71 -17.15
CA VAL A 137 -0.11 13.11 -17.44
C VAL A 137 0.13 13.47 -18.92
N ALA A 138 1.25 13.02 -19.48
CA ALA A 138 1.62 13.33 -20.86
C ALA A 138 0.76 12.60 -21.89
N GLY A 139 0.24 11.45 -21.54
CA GLY A 139 -0.42 10.55 -22.46
C GLY A 139 -1.79 10.99 -22.97
N GLY A 140 -2.49 11.95 -22.36
CA GLY A 140 -3.83 12.42 -22.80
C GLY A 140 -4.84 11.30 -23.11
N LEU A 141 -4.41 10.04 -22.98
CA LEU A 141 -5.11 8.82 -23.33
C LEU A 141 -5.99 8.34 -22.17
N GLU A 142 -7.08 7.72 -22.51
CA GLU A 142 -7.92 7.02 -21.54
C GLU A 142 -7.06 6.11 -20.65
N ARG A 143 -7.12 6.31 -19.35
CA ARG A 143 -6.39 5.48 -18.39
C ARG A 143 -6.75 4.02 -18.60
N PRO A 144 -5.77 3.10 -18.62
CA PRO A 144 -6.06 1.69 -18.72
C PRO A 144 -7.09 1.29 -17.65
N PRO A 145 -8.10 0.47 -17.99
CA PRO A 145 -9.17 0.12 -17.05
C PRO A 145 -8.70 -0.41 -15.69
N HIS A 146 -7.54 -1.06 -15.64
CA HIS A 146 -6.98 -1.56 -14.37
C HIS A 146 -6.53 -0.45 -13.41
N GLU A 147 -6.23 0.76 -13.88
CA GLU A 147 -5.94 1.92 -13.02
C GLU A 147 -7.19 2.48 -12.30
N LEU A 148 -8.38 2.10 -12.76
CA LEU A 148 -9.66 2.45 -12.13
C LEU A 148 -10.04 1.49 -11.00
N LEU A 149 -9.29 0.41 -10.83
CA LEU A 149 -9.48 -0.53 -9.74
C LEU A 149 -9.06 0.13 -8.42
N SER A 150 -9.83 -0.12 -7.37
CA SER A 150 -9.37 0.16 -6.02
C SER A 150 -8.19 -0.75 -5.66
N VAL A 151 -7.40 -0.37 -4.66
CA VAL A 151 -6.24 -1.16 -4.24
C VAL A 151 -6.63 -2.61 -3.91
N ARG A 152 -7.78 -2.82 -3.26
CA ARG A 152 -8.32 -4.16 -2.97
C ARG A 152 -8.73 -4.93 -4.22
N GLU A 153 -9.40 -4.28 -5.14
CA GLU A 153 -9.76 -4.89 -6.43
C GLU A 153 -8.51 -5.26 -7.23
N LEU A 154 -7.49 -4.41 -7.21
CA LEU A 154 -6.21 -4.68 -7.88
C LEU A 154 -5.47 -5.86 -7.23
N GLN A 155 -5.44 -5.96 -5.89
CA GLN A 155 -4.89 -7.10 -5.19
C GLN A 155 -5.57 -8.41 -5.60
N VAL A 156 -6.91 -8.43 -5.61
CA VAL A 156 -7.68 -9.61 -6.02
C VAL A 156 -7.45 -9.92 -7.50
N PHE A 157 -7.43 -8.91 -8.37
CA PHE A 157 -7.17 -9.07 -9.80
C PHE A 157 -5.82 -9.74 -10.07
N LEU A 158 -4.73 -9.22 -9.51
CA LEU A 158 -3.39 -9.75 -9.76
C LEU A 158 -3.20 -11.17 -9.23
N ARG A 159 -3.84 -11.52 -8.12
CA ARG A 159 -3.84 -12.89 -7.59
C ARG A 159 -4.66 -13.85 -8.45
N LEU A 160 -5.86 -13.44 -8.89
CA LEU A 160 -6.67 -14.22 -9.84
C LEU A 160 -5.92 -14.45 -11.16
N ALA A 161 -5.27 -13.41 -11.67
CA ALA A 161 -4.49 -13.50 -12.91
C ALA A 161 -3.31 -14.48 -12.81
N ARG A 162 -2.75 -14.68 -11.61
CA ARG A 162 -1.73 -15.69 -11.30
C ARG A 162 -2.29 -17.09 -11.03
N GLY A 163 -3.61 -17.25 -11.11
CA GLY A 163 -4.27 -18.56 -10.92
C GLY A 163 -4.57 -18.93 -9.46
N GLU A 164 -4.48 -17.98 -8.52
CA GLU A 164 -4.86 -18.25 -7.13
C GLU A 164 -6.37 -18.50 -7.02
N THR A 165 -6.75 -19.46 -6.17
CA THR A 165 -8.16 -19.73 -5.90
C THR A 165 -8.77 -18.72 -4.95
N VAL A 166 -10.08 -18.48 -5.06
CA VAL A 166 -10.82 -17.58 -4.16
C VAL A 166 -10.69 -17.99 -2.69
N GLY A 167 -10.64 -19.30 -2.41
CA GLY A 167 -10.46 -19.81 -1.05
C GLY A 167 -9.09 -19.44 -0.48
N HIS A 168 -8.03 -19.73 -1.22
CA HIS A 168 -6.66 -19.39 -0.80
C HIS A 168 -6.47 -17.88 -0.62
N MET A 169 -7.03 -17.09 -1.53
CA MET A 169 -7.01 -15.61 -1.39
C MET A 169 -7.75 -15.14 -0.13
N ALA A 170 -8.89 -15.76 0.18
CA ALA A 170 -9.67 -15.39 1.35
C ALA A 170 -8.86 -15.58 2.64
N GLU A 171 -8.17 -16.72 2.76
CA GLU A 171 -7.25 -17.00 3.88
C GLU A 171 -6.08 -16.01 3.91
N ALA A 172 -5.35 -15.87 2.81
CA ALA A 172 -4.17 -15.03 2.73
C ALA A 172 -4.46 -13.52 2.88
N MET A 173 -5.67 -13.07 2.59
CA MET A 173 -6.09 -11.67 2.73
C MET A 173 -6.92 -11.42 3.99
N PHE A 174 -7.12 -12.42 4.82
CA PHE A 174 -7.99 -12.38 6.01
C PHE A 174 -9.40 -11.87 5.70
N LEU A 175 -9.98 -12.37 4.61
CA LEU A 175 -11.31 -12.02 4.13
C LEU A 175 -12.21 -13.25 4.06
N SER A 176 -13.53 -13.04 4.01
CA SER A 176 -14.46 -14.13 3.68
C SER A 176 -14.39 -14.47 2.18
N VAL A 177 -14.63 -15.72 1.83
CA VAL A 177 -14.79 -16.18 0.43
C VAL A 177 -15.83 -15.33 -0.31
N LYS A 178 -16.91 -14.95 0.37
CA LYS A 178 -17.95 -14.07 -0.18
C LYS A 178 -17.41 -12.68 -0.53
N THR A 179 -16.56 -12.13 0.34
CA THR A 179 -15.93 -10.79 0.13
C THR A 179 -15.01 -10.84 -1.07
N VAL A 180 -14.14 -11.84 -1.18
CA VAL A 180 -13.24 -12.01 -2.33
C VAL A 180 -14.03 -12.21 -3.63
N SER A 181 -15.11 -13.02 -3.60
CA SER A 181 -15.99 -13.21 -4.74
C SER A 181 -16.66 -11.90 -5.19
N THR A 182 -17.04 -11.04 -4.24
CA THR A 182 -17.58 -9.72 -4.55
C THR A 182 -16.54 -8.83 -5.25
N TYR A 183 -15.29 -8.83 -4.77
CA TYR A 183 -14.20 -8.10 -5.44
C TYR A 183 -13.95 -8.66 -6.85
N ARG A 184 -13.91 -10.00 -7.01
CA ARG A 184 -13.78 -10.64 -8.32
C ARG A 184 -14.86 -10.15 -9.30
N THR A 185 -16.12 -10.14 -8.90
CA THR A 185 -17.24 -9.66 -9.74
C THR A 185 -17.00 -8.20 -10.15
N ARG A 186 -16.68 -7.32 -9.20
CA ARG A 186 -16.39 -5.92 -9.50
C ARG A 186 -15.21 -5.70 -10.43
N VAL A 187 -14.16 -6.52 -10.29
CA VAL A 187 -13.00 -6.50 -11.20
C VAL A 187 -13.42 -6.85 -12.61
N LEU A 188 -14.14 -7.96 -12.80
CA LEU A 188 -14.64 -8.39 -14.12
C LEU A 188 -15.53 -7.32 -14.77
N GLU A 189 -16.44 -6.72 -14.01
CA GLU A 189 -17.30 -5.63 -14.47
C GLU A 189 -16.50 -4.40 -14.90
N LYS A 190 -15.59 -3.92 -14.07
CA LYS A 190 -14.78 -2.73 -14.35
C LYS A 190 -13.84 -2.91 -15.53
N LEU A 191 -13.24 -4.09 -15.67
CA LEU A 191 -12.37 -4.43 -16.79
C LEU A 191 -13.15 -4.85 -18.04
N LYS A 192 -14.47 -5.03 -17.94
CA LYS A 192 -15.35 -5.54 -19.01
C LYS A 192 -14.90 -6.92 -19.51
N LEU A 193 -14.52 -7.80 -18.60
CA LEU A 193 -14.03 -9.16 -18.86
C LEU A 193 -15.05 -10.19 -18.33
N ALA A 194 -15.06 -11.40 -18.93
CA ALA A 194 -16.06 -12.41 -18.60
C ALA A 194 -15.53 -13.54 -17.70
N SER A 195 -14.23 -13.80 -17.71
CA SER A 195 -13.64 -14.98 -17.06
C SER A 195 -12.30 -14.68 -16.38
N ASN A 196 -11.84 -15.61 -15.52
CA ASN A 196 -10.50 -15.51 -14.95
C ASN A 196 -9.41 -15.66 -16.01
N SER A 197 -9.65 -16.46 -17.07
CA SER A 197 -8.72 -16.58 -18.19
C SER A 197 -8.53 -15.24 -18.92
N ASP A 198 -9.61 -14.46 -19.05
CA ASP A 198 -9.53 -13.12 -19.63
C ASP A 198 -8.72 -12.19 -18.73
N LEU A 199 -8.86 -12.33 -17.38
CA LEU A 199 -8.04 -11.58 -16.42
C LEU A 199 -6.55 -11.89 -16.59
N THR A 200 -6.20 -13.17 -16.71
CA THR A 200 -4.82 -13.60 -16.92
C THR A 200 -4.26 -13.02 -18.23
N TYR A 201 -5.01 -13.18 -19.32
CA TYR A 201 -4.61 -12.63 -20.63
C TYR A 201 -4.43 -11.12 -20.59
N TYR A 202 -5.38 -10.41 -19.99
CA TYR A 202 -5.31 -8.96 -19.82
C TYR A 202 -4.08 -8.55 -19.01
N ALA A 203 -3.82 -9.23 -17.89
CA ALA A 203 -2.67 -8.92 -17.03
C ALA A 203 -1.33 -9.14 -17.74
N MET A 204 -1.20 -10.22 -18.54
CA MET A 204 0.01 -10.48 -19.33
C MET A 204 0.21 -9.43 -20.43
N THR A 205 -0.83 -9.07 -21.16
CA THR A 205 -0.74 -8.08 -22.27
C THR A 205 -0.42 -6.67 -21.79
N HIS A 206 -0.74 -6.35 -20.55
CA HIS A 206 -0.42 -5.06 -19.93
C HIS A 206 0.83 -5.11 -19.02
N GLY A 207 1.58 -6.22 -19.03
CA GLY A 207 2.82 -6.34 -18.25
C GLY A 207 2.62 -6.34 -16.71
N LEU A 208 1.40 -6.66 -16.24
CA LEU A 208 1.06 -6.66 -14.82
C LEU A 208 1.47 -7.96 -14.11
N ILE A 209 1.65 -9.03 -14.86
CA ILE A 209 2.21 -10.32 -14.45
C ILE A 209 3.17 -10.83 -15.52
N GLN A 210 4.07 -11.72 -15.11
CA GLN A 210 4.99 -12.47 -16.01
C GLN A 210 4.47 -13.88 -16.23
#